data_28c8137f0f6e240bc2a9636a76a7d56f
#
_entry.id   28c8137f0f6e240bc2a9636a76a7d56f
#
_cell.length_a   1.000
_cell.length_b   1.000
_cell.length_c   1.000
_cell.angle_alpha   90.00
_cell.angle_beta   90.00
_cell.angle_gamma   90.00
#
_symmetry.space_group_name_H-M   'P 1'
#
loop_
_entity.id
_entity.type
_entity.pdbx_description
1 polymer ?
#
loop_
_entity_poly.entity_id
_entity_poly.type
_entity_poly.pdbx_seq_one_letter_code
_entity_poly.pdbx_strand_id
1 'polypeptide(L)'
;MESLLHRGSAAGADLVEVFLERTDHIGLLAEQDRITSVNPSFARGAGLRVFRDGRDGFVSTNDLSEAGLTRALDQALAMLGLEAQQLTSQATFEGLKQLTDHGLAKADWLERCPSLDQASHCLLQGTAHLDRLGQHLQVRRGSYAR
;
A
#
# COMPACT_ATOMS: atom_id res chain seq x y z
N MET A 1 9.24 -13.81 -4.98
CA MET A 1 9.24 -13.43 -3.55
C MET A 1 10.22 -14.29 -2.75
N GLU A 2 10.09 -15.60 -2.76
CA GLU A 2 11.02 -16.50 -2.06
C GLU A 2 12.50 -16.28 -2.44
N SER A 3 12.79 -16.02 -3.70
CA SER A 3 14.15 -15.72 -4.18
C SER A 3 14.77 -14.49 -3.52
N LEU A 4 13.97 -13.46 -3.24
CA LEU A 4 14.44 -12.24 -2.55
C LEU A 4 14.79 -12.51 -1.09
N LEU A 5 13.93 -13.23 -0.38
CA LEU A 5 14.16 -13.60 1.01
C LEU A 5 15.42 -14.46 1.14
N HIS A 6 15.55 -15.44 0.24
CA HIS A 6 16.74 -16.30 0.18
C HIS A 6 18.02 -15.49 -0.11
N ARG A 7 17.97 -14.54 -1.06
CA ARG A 7 19.10 -13.67 -1.41
C ARG A 7 19.58 -12.86 -0.20
N GLY A 8 18.66 -12.26 0.55
CA GLY A 8 19.02 -11.49 1.74
C GLY A 8 19.60 -12.36 2.86
N SER A 9 19.03 -13.54 3.09
CA SER A 9 19.55 -14.50 4.08
C SER A 9 20.95 -15.00 3.69
N ALA A 10 21.18 -15.31 2.42
CA ALA A 10 22.49 -15.72 1.91
C ALA A 10 23.57 -14.63 2.04
N ALA A 11 23.15 -13.36 1.97
CA ALA A 11 24.01 -12.21 2.24
C ALA A 11 24.35 -12.02 3.73
N GLY A 12 23.76 -12.83 4.62
CA GLY A 12 24.00 -12.80 6.07
C GLY A 12 23.03 -11.92 6.84
N ALA A 13 21.87 -11.56 6.28
CA ALA A 13 20.81 -10.89 7.02
C ALA A 13 20.18 -11.84 8.05
N ASP A 14 19.87 -11.32 9.24
CA ASP A 14 19.15 -12.04 10.29
C ASP A 14 17.66 -12.16 9.95
N LEU A 15 17.09 -11.12 9.33
CA LEU A 15 15.71 -11.06 8.88
C LEU A 15 15.61 -10.20 7.63
N VAL A 16 14.76 -10.62 6.71
CA VAL A 16 14.36 -9.84 5.53
C VAL A 16 12.84 -9.75 5.51
N GLU A 17 12.33 -8.54 5.47
CA GLU A 17 10.91 -8.26 5.33
C GLU A 17 10.63 -7.62 3.97
N VAL A 18 9.59 -8.08 3.31
CA VAL A 18 9.08 -7.48 2.07
C VAL A 18 7.63 -7.12 2.28
N PHE A 19 7.33 -5.85 2.23
CA PHE A 19 6.00 -5.28 2.35
C PHE A 19 5.54 -4.79 0.97
N LEU A 20 4.38 -5.25 0.52
CA LEU A 20 3.75 -4.80 -0.71
C LEU A 20 2.51 -4.00 -0.36
N GLU A 21 2.37 -2.82 -0.95
CA GLU A 21 1.21 -1.96 -0.76
C GLU A 21 0.57 -1.61 -2.09
N ARG A 22 -0.75 -1.63 -2.08
CA ARG A 22 -1.58 -1.03 -3.11
C ARG A 22 -2.66 -0.21 -2.44
N THR A 23 -2.71 1.07 -2.78
CA THR A 23 -3.75 1.98 -2.31
C THR A 23 -4.54 2.50 -3.51
N ASP A 24 -5.83 2.29 -3.48
CA ASP A 24 -6.78 2.88 -4.42
C ASP A 24 -7.57 3.95 -3.64
N HIS A 25 -7.59 5.17 -4.13
CA HIS A 25 -8.27 6.29 -3.49
C HIS A 25 -9.21 6.98 -4.48
N ILE A 26 -10.42 7.28 -4.04
CA ILE A 26 -11.39 8.06 -4.81
C ILE A 26 -11.88 9.21 -3.94
N GLY A 27 -11.58 10.43 -4.36
CA GLY A 27 -12.11 11.65 -3.76
C GLY A 27 -13.30 12.17 -4.58
N LEU A 28 -14.38 12.51 -3.89
CA LEU A 28 -15.55 13.17 -4.46
C LEU A 28 -15.73 14.53 -3.81
N LEU A 29 -16.07 15.52 -4.61
CA LEU A 29 -16.47 16.85 -4.14
C LEU A 29 -17.85 17.17 -4.70
N ALA A 30 -18.76 17.58 -3.82
CA ALA A 30 -20.08 18.06 -4.20
C ALA A 30 -20.26 19.52 -3.76
N GLU A 31 -20.81 20.31 -4.63
CA GLU A 31 -21.18 21.70 -4.36
C GLU A 31 -22.55 21.98 -4.99
N GLN A 32 -23.44 22.62 -4.23
CA GLN A 32 -24.76 23.04 -4.72
C GLN A 32 -25.50 21.90 -5.44
N ASP A 33 -25.66 20.76 -4.77
CA ASP A 33 -26.42 19.59 -5.21
C ASP A 33 -25.88 18.85 -6.46
N ARG A 34 -24.62 19.05 -6.78
CA ARG A 34 -23.96 18.33 -7.89
C ARG A 34 -22.53 17.92 -7.51
N ILE A 35 -22.10 16.83 -8.09
CA ILE A 35 -20.69 16.42 -8.01
C ILE A 35 -19.88 17.34 -8.93
N THR A 36 -18.94 18.08 -8.36
CA THR A 36 -18.10 19.03 -9.09
C THR A 36 -16.71 18.47 -9.39
N SER A 37 -16.28 17.46 -8.64
CA SER A 37 -15.00 16.81 -8.88
C SER A 37 -15.03 15.33 -8.48
N VAL A 38 -14.38 14.51 -9.30
CA VAL A 38 -14.07 13.10 -9.01
C VAL A 38 -12.58 12.93 -9.22
N ASN A 39 -11.85 12.63 -8.16
CA ASN A 39 -10.40 12.51 -8.17
C ASN A 39 -9.97 11.07 -7.82
N PRO A 40 -9.91 10.16 -8.79
CA PRO A 40 -9.32 8.85 -8.55
C PRO A 40 -7.80 8.96 -8.48
N SER A 41 -7.18 8.28 -7.54
CA SER A 41 -5.74 8.10 -7.49
C SER A 41 -5.41 6.69 -7.03
N PHE A 42 -4.29 6.19 -7.48
CA PHE A 42 -3.80 4.89 -7.05
C PHE A 42 -2.29 4.98 -6.80
N ALA A 43 -1.84 4.26 -5.78
CA ALA A 43 -0.44 4.07 -5.50
C ALA A 43 -0.16 2.59 -5.29
N ARG A 44 1.02 2.14 -5.71
CA ARG A 44 1.52 0.81 -5.43
C ARG A 44 3.01 0.87 -5.22
N GLY A 45 3.51 0.03 -4.33
CA GLY A 45 4.94 0.00 -4.06
C GLY A 45 5.32 -1.20 -3.21
N ALA A 46 6.60 -1.32 -2.97
CA ALA A 46 7.19 -2.27 -2.06
C ALA A 46 8.14 -1.56 -1.08
N GLY A 47 8.13 -1.99 0.17
CA GLY A 47 9.15 -1.70 1.15
C GLY A 47 9.95 -2.96 1.43
N LEU A 48 11.26 -2.86 1.40
CA LEU A 48 12.18 -3.94 1.76
C LEU A 48 12.98 -3.49 2.97
N ARG A 49 12.93 -4.30 4.02
CA ARG A 49 13.69 -4.06 5.25
C ARG A 49 14.59 -5.26 5.54
N VAL A 50 15.80 -4.98 5.88
CA VAL A 50 16.82 -5.98 6.22
C VAL A 50 17.33 -5.68 7.61
N PHE A 51 17.47 -6.71 8.45
CA PHE A 51 18.01 -6.60 9.80
C PHE A 51 19.32 -7.37 9.90
N ARG A 52 20.27 -6.80 10.61
CA ARG A 52 21.55 -7.43 10.94
C ARG A 52 22.14 -6.83 12.21
N ASP A 53 22.44 -7.68 13.20
CA ASP A 53 23.11 -7.29 14.44
C ASP A 53 22.45 -6.08 15.13
N GLY A 54 21.11 -6.06 15.22
CA GLY A 54 20.34 -5.00 15.85
C GLY A 54 20.23 -3.69 15.04
N ARG A 55 20.73 -3.68 13.80
CA ARG A 55 20.59 -2.56 12.85
C ARG A 55 19.65 -2.95 11.74
N ASP A 56 19.00 -1.96 11.11
CA ASP A 56 18.16 -2.19 9.95
C ASP A 56 18.52 -1.26 8.78
N GLY A 57 18.27 -1.74 7.56
CA GLY A 57 18.30 -0.99 6.33
C GLY A 57 16.93 -1.08 5.66
N PHE A 58 16.38 0.05 5.21
CA PHE A 58 15.07 0.10 4.57
C PHE A 58 15.12 0.85 3.26
N VAL A 59 14.51 0.26 2.23
CA VAL A 59 14.37 0.85 0.89
C VAL A 59 12.95 0.65 0.39
N SER A 60 12.35 1.68 -0.18
CA SER A 60 11.06 1.59 -0.88
C SER A 60 11.23 1.74 -2.39
N THR A 61 10.35 1.09 -3.15
CA THR A 61 10.34 1.19 -4.62
C THR A 61 8.94 1.08 -5.18
N ASN A 62 8.68 1.78 -6.28
CA ASN A 62 7.47 1.63 -7.08
C ASN A 62 7.68 0.64 -8.25
N ASP A 63 8.93 0.22 -8.50
CA ASP A 63 9.26 -0.79 -9.50
C ASP A 63 9.08 -2.19 -8.88
N LEU A 64 7.92 -2.78 -9.11
CA LEU A 64 7.57 -4.12 -8.62
C LEU A 64 8.05 -5.25 -9.53
N SER A 65 8.85 -4.96 -10.55
CA SER A 65 9.52 -5.99 -11.33
C SER A 65 10.54 -6.75 -10.48
N GLU A 66 10.87 -7.97 -10.86
CA GLU A 66 11.88 -8.77 -10.16
C GLU A 66 13.22 -8.01 -10.07
N ALA A 67 13.61 -7.34 -11.15
CA ALA A 67 14.83 -6.52 -11.19
C ALA A 67 14.74 -5.31 -10.26
N GLY A 68 13.59 -4.65 -10.18
CA GLY A 68 13.35 -3.50 -9.29
C GLY A 68 13.43 -3.90 -7.82
N LEU A 69 12.75 -5.00 -7.45
CA LEU A 69 12.77 -5.52 -6.10
C LEU A 69 14.16 -6.03 -5.69
N THR A 70 14.88 -6.68 -6.62
CA THR A 70 16.25 -7.13 -6.38
C THR A 70 17.18 -5.95 -6.11
N ARG A 71 17.10 -4.89 -6.91
CA ARG A 71 17.90 -3.66 -6.68
C ARG A 71 17.58 -3.01 -5.32
N ALA A 72 16.30 -2.96 -4.96
CA ALA A 72 15.90 -2.39 -3.67
C ALA A 72 16.43 -3.23 -2.50
N LEU A 73 16.42 -4.57 -2.61
CA LEU A 73 17.03 -5.45 -1.62
C LEU A 73 18.54 -5.22 -1.52
N ASP A 74 19.25 -5.17 -2.66
CA ASP A 74 20.70 -4.96 -2.67
C ASP A 74 21.08 -3.61 -2.03
N GLN A 75 20.27 -2.57 -2.25
CA GLN A 75 20.46 -1.28 -1.60
C GLN A 75 20.24 -1.35 -0.07
N ALA A 76 19.20 -2.08 0.38
CA ALA A 76 18.95 -2.26 1.81
C ALA A 76 20.09 -3.06 2.49
N LEU A 77 20.61 -4.09 1.82
CA LEU A 77 21.78 -4.86 2.27
C LEU A 77 23.03 -3.97 2.36
N ALA A 78 23.28 -3.16 1.35
CA ALA A 78 24.43 -2.26 1.31
C ALA A 78 24.44 -1.23 2.47
N MET A 79 23.26 -0.80 2.94
CA MET A 79 23.16 0.08 4.13
C MET A 79 23.74 -0.55 5.39
N LEU A 80 23.75 -1.89 5.45
CA LEU A 80 24.30 -2.66 6.58
C LEU A 80 25.73 -3.18 6.31
N GLY A 81 26.32 -2.83 5.17
CA GLY A 81 27.62 -3.35 4.73
C GLY A 81 27.58 -4.82 4.30
N LEU A 82 26.39 -5.30 3.92
CA LEU A 82 26.21 -6.65 3.38
C LEU A 82 26.23 -6.60 1.87
N GLU A 83 26.95 -7.54 1.24
CA GLU A 83 26.97 -7.68 -0.22
C GLU A 83 26.10 -8.88 -0.61
N ALA A 84 25.19 -8.66 -1.56
CA ALA A 84 24.40 -9.73 -2.10
C ALA A 84 25.27 -10.68 -2.93
N GLN A 85 25.45 -11.89 -2.46
CA GLN A 85 26.13 -12.94 -3.20
C GLN A 85 25.28 -13.42 -4.37
N GLN A 86 25.89 -13.74 -5.52
CA GLN A 86 25.21 -14.44 -6.59
C GLN A 86 24.88 -15.87 -6.09
N LEU A 87 23.59 -16.17 -6.02
CA LEU A 87 23.14 -17.48 -5.58
C LEU A 87 23.54 -18.54 -6.62
N THR A 88 24.46 -19.41 -6.25
CA THR A 88 24.91 -20.53 -7.08
C THR A 88 24.21 -21.85 -6.76
N SER A 89 23.33 -21.89 -5.74
CA SER A 89 22.58 -23.09 -5.37
C SER A 89 21.18 -22.75 -4.84
N GLN A 90 20.22 -23.62 -5.18
CA GLN A 90 18.89 -23.63 -4.57
C GLN A 90 19.03 -24.16 -3.14
N ALA A 91 19.21 -23.29 -2.17
CA ALA A 91 19.06 -23.68 -0.78
C ALA A 91 17.56 -23.79 -0.46
N THR A 92 17.16 -24.97 -0.01
CA THR A 92 15.80 -25.25 0.43
C THR A 92 15.55 -24.51 1.75
N PHE A 93 14.66 -23.55 1.75
CA PHE A 93 14.34 -22.75 2.93
C PHE A 93 13.27 -23.50 3.76
N GLU A 94 13.69 -24.31 4.74
CA GLU A 94 12.76 -24.94 5.70
C GLU A 94 12.17 -23.97 6.72
N GLY A 95 12.62 -22.71 6.75
CA GLY A 95 12.28 -21.70 7.76
C GLY A 95 11.08 -20.81 7.45
N LEU A 96 10.56 -20.80 6.23
CA LEU A 96 9.35 -20.03 5.87
C LEU A 96 8.05 -20.77 6.24
N LYS A 97 8.02 -21.39 7.44
CA LYS A 97 6.75 -21.76 8.03
C LYS A 97 6.05 -20.48 8.48
N GLN A 98 5.12 -20.07 7.63
CA GLN A 98 4.07 -19.12 7.96
C GLN A 98 4.58 -17.69 8.21
N LEU A 99 4.82 -16.95 7.15
CA LEU A 99 4.11 -15.69 7.10
C LEU A 99 2.63 -16.07 7.22
N THR A 100 2.18 -16.10 8.46
CA THR A 100 0.76 -16.16 8.74
C THR A 100 0.19 -15.03 7.91
N ASP A 101 -0.66 -15.37 6.97
CA ASP A 101 -1.55 -14.40 6.35
C ASP A 101 -2.31 -13.77 7.53
N HIS A 102 -1.77 -12.66 8.04
CA HIS A 102 -2.41 -11.87 9.08
C HIS A 102 -3.59 -11.19 8.43
N GLY A 103 -4.47 -12.05 7.82
CA GLY A 103 -5.76 -11.66 7.35
C GLY A 103 -5.67 -10.26 6.73
N LEU A 104 -4.77 -10.10 5.76
CA LEU A 104 -4.87 -9.01 4.81
C LEU A 104 -6.30 -9.08 4.37
N ALA A 105 -7.06 -8.11 4.86
CA ALA A 105 -8.49 -8.12 4.89
C ALA A 105 -9.00 -8.90 3.70
N LYS A 106 -9.61 -10.06 3.97
CA LYS A 106 -10.25 -10.84 2.91
C LYS A 106 -10.94 -9.84 2.02
N ALA A 107 -10.95 -10.04 0.74
CA ALA A 107 -11.50 -9.12 -0.27
C ALA A 107 -12.91 -8.57 0.04
N ASP A 108 -13.54 -9.05 1.11
CA ASP A 108 -14.84 -8.60 1.62
C ASP A 108 -14.85 -7.12 2.07
N TRP A 109 -13.72 -6.50 2.41
CA TRP A 109 -13.72 -5.07 2.70
C TRP A 109 -14.00 -4.23 1.44
N LEU A 110 -13.57 -4.70 0.26
CA LEU A 110 -13.92 -4.07 -1.02
C LEU A 110 -15.41 -4.17 -1.30
N GLU A 111 -16.03 -5.29 -0.92
CA GLU A 111 -17.48 -5.49 -1.06
C GLU A 111 -18.29 -4.61 -0.09
N ARG A 112 -17.70 -4.26 1.06
CA ARG A 112 -18.33 -3.37 2.05
C ARG A 112 -18.15 -1.88 1.74
N CYS A 113 -17.22 -1.54 0.86
CA CYS A 113 -17.07 -0.15 0.45
C CYS A 113 -18.24 0.25 -0.46
N PRO A 114 -18.88 1.41 -0.21
CA PRO A 114 -19.93 1.86 -1.08
C PRO A 114 -19.41 2.03 -2.51
N SER A 115 -20.23 1.67 -3.50
CA SER A 115 -19.92 1.97 -4.90
C SER A 115 -19.80 3.49 -5.11
N LEU A 116 -19.19 3.90 -6.23
CA LEU A 116 -19.10 5.32 -6.57
C LEU A 116 -20.48 5.99 -6.61
N ASP A 117 -21.48 5.29 -7.15
CA ASP A 117 -22.86 5.79 -7.21
C ASP A 117 -23.48 5.93 -5.82
N GLN A 118 -23.28 4.95 -4.93
CA GLN A 118 -23.76 5.01 -3.56
C GLN A 118 -23.10 6.16 -2.79
N ALA A 119 -21.79 6.31 -2.93
CA ALA A 119 -21.04 7.40 -2.28
C ALA A 119 -21.50 8.77 -2.81
N SER A 120 -21.69 8.90 -4.12
CA SER A 120 -22.20 10.12 -4.75
C SER A 120 -23.61 10.46 -4.26
N HIS A 121 -24.49 9.45 -4.18
CA HIS A 121 -25.86 9.63 -3.70
C HIS A 121 -25.89 10.07 -2.23
N CYS A 122 -25.13 9.43 -1.35
CA CYS A 122 -25.01 9.81 0.05
C CYS A 122 -24.47 11.24 0.21
N LEU A 123 -23.47 11.61 -0.60
CA LEU A 123 -22.88 12.95 -0.56
C LEU A 123 -23.88 14.02 -0.99
N LEU A 124 -24.63 13.78 -2.06
CA LEU A 124 -25.68 14.68 -2.54
C LEU A 124 -26.84 14.79 -1.55
N GLN A 125 -27.25 13.69 -0.91
CA GLN A 125 -28.25 13.75 0.15
C GLN A 125 -27.75 14.58 1.35
N GLY A 126 -26.49 14.44 1.72
CA GLY A 126 -25.87 15.24 2.78
C GLY A 126 -25.86 16.72 2.48
N THR A 127 -25.49 17.11 1.24
CA THR A 127 -25.52 18.52 0.81
C THR A 127 -26.95 19.07 0.77
N ALA A 128 -27.92 18.31 0.30
CA ALA A 128 -29.33 18.68 0.30
C ALA A 128 -29.91 18.81 1.72
N HIS A 129 -29.39 18.03 2.69
CA HIS A 129 -29.80 18.19 4.08
C HIS A 129 -29.35 19.51 4.69
N LEU A 130 -28.16 19.99 4.31
CA LEU A 130 -27.67 21.30 4.74
C LEU A 130 -28.58 22.46 4.31
N ASP A 131 -29.33 22.30 3.22
CA ASP A 131 -30.35 23.25 2.78
C ASP A 131 -31.44 23.48 3.82
N ARG A 132 -31.82 22.42 4.52
CA ARG A 132 -32.90 22.46 5.52
C ARG A 132 -32.44 23.13 6.82
N LEU A 133 -31.12 23.18 7.06
CA LEU A 133 -30.54 23.69 8.29
C LEU A 133 -30.24 25.19 8.25
N GLY A 134 -30.19 25.82 7.10
CA GLY A 134 -29.89 27.25 7.02
C GLY A 134 -30.18 27.90 5.70
N GLN A 135 -31.20 28.78 5.67
CA GLN A 135 -31.54 29.65 4.53
C GLN A 135 -30.44 30.68 4.20
N HIS A 136 -29.32 30.70 4.95
CA HIS A 136 -28.25 31.70 4.84
C HIS A 136 -26.91 31.11 4.37
N LEU A 137 -26.84 29.82 4.01
CA LEU A 137 -25.61 29.22 3.52
C LEU A 137 -25.41 29.57 2.04
N GLN A 138 -24.45 30.43 1.74
CA GLN A 138 -24.11 30.85 0.36
C GLN A 138 -23.31 29.77 -0.38
N VAL A 139 -22.55 28.92 0.34
CA VAL A 139 -21.76 27.84 -0.23
C VAL A 139 -21.98 26.57 0.58
N ARG A 140 -22.34 25.47 -0.10
CA ARG A 140 -22.50 24.13 0.46
C ARG A 140 -21.51 23.23 -0.20
N ARG A 141 -20.66 22.62 0.59
CA ARG A 141 -19.62 21.70 0.11
C ARG A 141 -19.60 20.44 0.94
N GLY A 142 -19.57 19.31 0.28
CA GLY A 142 -19.37 18.01 0.87
C GLY A 142 -18.21 17.29 0.19
N SER A 143 -17.45 16.50 0.92
CA SER A 143 -16.38 15.68 0.39
C SER A 143 -16.49 14.25 0.91
N TYR A 144 -16.09 13.30 0.06
CA TYR A 144 -15.96 11.89 0.37
C TYR A 144 -14.61 11.40 -0.14
N ALA A 145 -13.92 10.60 0.65
CA ALA A 145 -12.67 9.96 0.28
C ALA A 145 -12.70 8.48 0.71
N ARG A 146 -12.13 7.61 -0.13
CA ARG A 146 -11.99 6.18 0.09
C ARG A 146 -10.58 5.73 -0.29
#